data_f2bfced8f254e14b0bd4f41c33a0e622
#
_entry.id   f2bfced8f254e14b0bd4f41c33a0e622
#
_cell.length_a   1.000
_cell.length_b   1.000
_cell.length_c   1.000
_cell.angle_alpha   90.00
_cell.angle_beta   90.00
_cell.angle_gamma   90.00
#
_symmetry.space_group_name_H-M   'P 1'
#
loop_
_entity.id
_entity.type
_entity.pdbx_description
1 polymer ?
#
loop_
_entity_poly.entity_id
_entity_poly.type
_entity_poly.pdbx_seq_one_letter_code
_entity_poly.pdbx_strand_id
1 'polypeptide(L)'
;MAETVAPGAAIAHYRIVSLLGQGGMGAVYLADDTRLGRRVALKILPPEMAADPERMQRFVQEARLASALTHPNVATIYEIGRDKDLWFLAMEYVEGRPLTDRIRQGPLKTPEIVAIGLEIADALDDAHSKGIVHRDIKPANLMLTPRGHVKILDFGLAKQAAPTDTQETQLMTSLGVVMGTVAYMSPEQALGREVDARTDIFSLGIVLYEMATGRVPFSGANAQETMAHLLQSLPEATARFNYDVPQELDRVIRKCLEKDAGRRYQSARELMVDLKNLDRDTGSGRAPAEASSNATRRLRAIIVDDEELARQLLREYLSAAQGIDVVAECANGFEAVKAVSEHKPDLVFLDVQMPKLDGFEVLELIDREVAVIFVTAYDQYAMKAFDAHAVDYLLKPFSQDRLEKALERARQRLGQKLPPPTELSREARPPQQHLHRIVVKDGARVHIIPVEALDYAEAQDDYVALHSQRKSYLKQQTISSLEAGLDPERFVRIHRSVIVNLERIAKIEPYAKDSRIAVLSDGTQLPVSRAGYDRLRALLGEKS
;
A
#
# COMPACT_ATOMS: atom_id res chain seq x y z
N MET A 1 35.72 -10.93 -20.16
CA MET A 1 35.78 -9.57 -19.60
C MET A 1 35.90 -8.63 -20.78
N ALA A 2 34.92 -7.73 -20.97
CA ALA A 2 35.03 -6.74 -22.04
C ALA A 2 36.28 -5.86 -21.79
N GLU A 3 37.15 -5.72 -22.77
CA GLU A 3 38.29 -4.81 -22.68
C GLU A 3 37.78 -3.40 -22.39
N THR A 4 38.22 -2.83 -21.29
CA THR A 4 37.89 -1.43 -20.93
C THR A 4 38.57 -0.51 -21.93
N VAL A 5 37.80 0.34 -22.58
CA VAL A 5 38.32 1.33 -23.51
C VAL A 5 39.10 2.39 -22.73
N ALA A 6 40.35 2.60 -23.08
CA ALA A 6 41.22 3.52 -22.35
C ALA A 6 40.81 5.00 -22.57
N PRO A 7 40.98 5.88 -21.53
CA PRO A 7 40.85 7.31 -21.73
C PRO A 7 41.70 7.85 -22.88
N GLY A 8 41.11 8.75 -23.67
CA GLY A 8 41.74 9.30 -24.89
C GLY A 8 41.48 8.50 -26.17
N ALA A 9 40.97 7.27 -26.08
CA ALA A 9 40.57 6.49 -27.24
C ALA A 9 39.38 7.14 -27.95
N ALA A 10 39.30 6.98 -29.27
CA ALA A 10 38.20 7.46 -30.10
C ALA A 10 37.31 6.27 -30.52
N ILE A 11 36.03 6.43 -30.42
CA ILE A 11 34.98 5.57 -30.98
C ILE A 11 34.14 6.45 -31.89
N ALA A 12 34.24 6.21 -33.20
CA ALA A 12 33.71 7.13 -34.22
C ALA A 12 34.23 8.56 -34.00
N HIS A 13 33.37 9.50 -33.70
CA HIS A 13 33.75 10.90 -33.41
C HIS A 13 33.68 11.24 -31.91
N TYR A 14 33.55 10.23 -31.05
CA TYR A 14 33.49 10.40 -29.59
C TYR A 14 34.85 10.08 -28.98
N ARG A 15 35.42 11.03 -28.21
CA ARG A 15 36.66 10.83 -27.47
C ARG A 15 36.34 10.45 -26.02
N ILE A 16 36.77 9.28 -25.59
CA ILE A 16 36.57 8.78 -24.24
C ILE A 16 37.32 9.66 -23.22
N VAL A 17 36.59 10.12 -22.18
CA VAL A 17 37.16 10.90 -21.07
C VAL A 17 37.40 10.00 -19.86
N SER A 18 36.35 9.30 -19.41
CA SER A 18 36.43 8.41 -18.25
C SER A 18 35.33 7.36 -18.27
N LEU A 19 35.49 6.28 -17.50
CA LEU A 19 34.44 5.31 -17.25
C LEU A 19 33.45 5.90 -16.23
N LEU A 20 32.15 5.89 -16.55
CA LEU A 20 31.05 6.26 -15.66
C LEU A 20 30.49 5.06 -14.88
N GLY A 21 30.40 3.90 -15.54
CA GLY A 21 29.92 2.67 -14.94
C GLY A 21 30.06 1.47 -15.85
N GLN A 22 30.08 0.26 -15.27
CA GLN A 22 30.14 -1.00 -15.99
C GLN A 22 29.16 -1.99 -15.37
N GLY A 23 28.42 -2.73 -16.20
CA GLY A 23 27.45 -3.73 -15.77
C GLY A 23 27.22 -4.80 -16.83
N GLY A 24 26.25 -5.68 -16.60
CA GLY A 24 25.90 -6.77 -17.51
C GLY A 24 25.43 -6.32 -18.90
N MET A 25 25.07 -5.06 -19.08
CA MET A 25 24.60 -4.47 -20.35
C MET A 25 25.67 -3.62 -21.04
N GLY A 26 26.93 -3.76 -20.65
CA GLY A 26 28.06 -3.03 -21.21
C GLY A 26 28.66 -2.00 -20.28
N ALA A 27 29.52 -1.17 -20.85
CA ALA A 27 30.20 -0.09 -20.14
C ALA A 27 29.72 1.27 -20.64
N VAL A 28 29.52 2.21 -19.71
CA VAL A 28 29.11 3.59 -20.01
C VAL A 28 30.28 4.51 -19.70
N TYR A 29 30.66 5.31 -20.68
CA TYR A 29 31.77 6.25 -20.62
C TYR A 29 31.29 7.69 -20.72
N LEU A 30 31.93 8.59 -20.02
CA LEU A 30 31.91 10.00 -20.36
C LEU A 30 32.76 10.19 -21.60
N ALA A 31 32.22 10.82 -22.62
CA ALA A 31 32.94 11.11 -23.84
C ALA A 31 32.66 12.54 -24.33
N ASP A 32 33.65 13.10 -25.07
CA ASP A 32 33.49 14.37 -25.78
C ASP A 32 33.06 14.10 -27.23
N ASP A 33 31.89 14.60 -27.62
CA ASP A 33 31.47 14.68 -29.02
C ASP A 33 32.33 15.71 -29.74
N THR A 34 33.28 15.30 -30.54
CA THR A 34 34.26 16.18 -31.20
C THR A 34 33.66 16.97 -32.36
N ARG A 35 32.44 16.60 -32.84
CA ARG A 35 31.73 17.31 -33.89
C ARG A 35 30.90 18.47 -33.35
N LEU A 36 30.21 18.22 -32.20
CA LEU A 36 29.30 19.20 -31.63
C LEU A 36 29.85 19.93 -30.39
N GLY A 37 31.03 19.53 -29.90
CA GLY A 37 31.72 20.17 -28.78
C GLY A 37 30.96 20.02 -27.44
N ARG A 38 30.30 18.90 -27.24
CA ARG A 38 29.51 18.64 -26.01
C ARG A 38 29.93 17.33 -25.35
N ARG A 39 29.63 17.19 -24.05
CA ARG A 39 29.81 15.93 -23.34
C ARG A 39 28.59 15.02 -23.55
N VAL A 40 28.85 13.73 -23.67
CA VAL A 40 27.86 12.68 -23.86
C VAL A 40 28.15 11.50 -22.93
N ALA A 41 27.13 10.73 -22.57
CA ALA A 41 27.30 9.39 -22.04
C ALA A 41 27.28 8.41 -23.21
N LEU A 42 28.38 7.68 -23.37
CA LEU A 42 28.58 6.71 -24.46
C LEU A 42 28.49 5.31 -23.87
N LYS A 43 27.41 4.59 -24.15
CA LYS A 43 27.18 3.21 -23.72
C LYS A 43 27.67 2.27 -24.81
N ILE A 44 28.64 1.43 -24.48
CA ILE A 44 29.20 0.41 -25.40
C ILE A 44 28.53 -0.90 -25.10
N LEU A 45 27.95 -1.54 -26.10
CA LEU A 45 27.23 -2.79 -25.94
C LEU A 45 28.21 -3.99 -25.84
N PRO A 46 27.84 -5.04 -25.06
CA PRO A 46 28.65 -6.25 -24.96
C PRO A 46 28.77 -6.94 -26.31
N PRO A 47 29.96 -7.54 -26.63
CA PRO A 47 30.17 -8.27 -27.88
C PRO A 47 29.18 -9.42 -28.08
N GLU A 48 28.78 -10.10 -27.00
CA GLU A 48 27.81 -11.20 -27.02
C GLU A 48 26.42 -10.76 -27.50
N MET A 49 26.02 -9.54 -27.15
CA MET A 49 24.79 -8.93 -27.63
C MET A 49 24.89 -8.50 -29.08
N ALA A 50 26.06 -7.97 -29.47
CA ALA A 50 26.35 -7.55 -30.85
C ALA A 50 26.41 -8.74 -31.82
N ALA A 51 26.74 -9.93 -31.36
CA ALA A 51 26.82 -11.15 -32.15
C ALA A 51 25.46 -11.77 -32.53
N ASP A 52 24.37 -11.37 -31.84
CA ASP A 52 23.01 -11.87 -32.09
C ASP A 52 22.21 -10.85 -32.94
N PRO A 53 21.96 -11.15 -34.25
CA PRO A 53 21.26 -10.20 -35.13
C PRO A 53 19.83 -9.87 -34.70
N GLU A 54 19.10 -10.82 -34.13
CA GLU A 54 17.72 -10.59 -33.69
C GLU A 54 17.65 -9.70 -32.45
N ARG A 55 18.59 -9.91 -31.51
CA ARG A 55 18.73 -9.05 -30.32
C ARG A 55 19.13 -7.63 -30.73
N MET A 56 20.06 -7.50 -31.67
CA MET A 56 20.48 -6.19 -32.17
C MET A 56 19.36 -5.47 -32.91
N GLN A 57 18.59 -6.16 -33.75
CA GLN A 57 17.45 -5.55 -34.45
C GLN A 57 16.40 -5.01 -33.45
N ARG A 58 16.05 -5.80 -32.44
CA ARG A 58 15.15 -5.37 -31.36
C ARG A 58 15.70 -4.18 -30.61
N PHE A 59 16.97 -4.22 -30.18
CA PHE A 59 17.62 -3.12 -29.49
C PHE A 59 17.59 -1.82 -30.30
N VAL A 60 17.93 -1.86 -31.59
CA VAL A 60 17.93 -0.70 -32.49
C VAL A 60 16.50 -0.14 -32.65
N GLN A 61 15.49 -1.02 -32.75
CA GLN A 61 14.10 -0.60 -32.85
C GLN A 61 13.62 0.10 -31.55
N GLU A 62 13.94 -0.46 -30.40
CA GLU A 62 13.58 0.13 -29.10
C GLU A 62 14.29 1.47 -28.86
N ALA A 63 15.59 1.52 -29.17
CA ALA A 63 16.33 2.75 -29.04
C ALA A 63 15.82 3.86 -30.00
N ARG A 64 15.33 3.49 -31.19
CA ARG A 64 14.65 4.44 -32.10
C ARG A 64 13.33 4.94 -31.51
N LEU A 65 12.52 4.05 -30.90
CA LEU A 65 11.29 4.45 -30.21
C LEU A 65 11.60 5.37 -29.03
N ALA A 66 12.57 5.00 -28.20
CA ALA A 66 13.00 5.81 -27.05
C ALA A 66 13.61 7.16 -27.50
N SER A 67 14.28 7.26 -28.66
CA SER A 67 14.82 8.52 -29.18
C SER A 67 13.73 9.51 -29.61
N ALA A 68 12.49 9.05 -29.83
CA ALA A 68 11.34 9.92 -30.11
C ALA A 68 10.78 10.58 -28.85
N LEU A 69 11.24 10.17 -27.64
CA LEU A 69 10.86 10.81 -26.40
C LEU A 69 11.63 12.14 -26.24
N THR A 70 10.90 13.22 -26.21
CA THR A 70 11.44 14.55 -25.90
C THR A 70 10.75 15.07 -24.67
N HIS A 71 11.35 14.85 -23.52
CA HIS A 71 10.80 15.24 -22.23
C HIS A 71 11.90 15.79 -21.30
N PRO A 72 11.68 16.84 -20.51
CA PRO A 72 12.72 17.42 -19.65
C PRO A 72 13.28 16.42 -18.63
N ASN A 73 12.47 15.47 -18.18
CA ASN A 73 12.86 14.45 -17.20
C ASN A 73 13.29 13.12 -17.82
N VAL A 74 13.60 13.06 -19.12
CA VAL A 74 14.15 11.90 -19.82
C VAL A 74 15.50 12.25 -20.43
N ALA A 75 16.49 11.40 -20.29
CA ALA A 75 17.79 11.57 -20.95
C ALA A 75 17.64 11.32 -22.45
N THR A 76 18.03 12.31 -23.25
CA THR A 76 17.89 12.26 -24.71
C THR A 76 18.89 11.28 -25.33
N ILE A 77 18.42 10.40 -26.19
CA ILE A 77 19.27 9.56 -27.05
C ILE A 77 19.66 10.39 -28.28
N TYR A 78 20.96 10.54 -28.52
CA TYR A 78 21.47 11.31 -29.63
C TYR A 78 21.76 10.48 -30.86
N GLU A 79 22.39 9.30 -30.68
CA GLU A 79 22.84 8.46 -31.78
C GLU A 79 22.93 6.99 -31.35
N ILE A 80 22.57 6.10 -32.27
CA ILE A 80 22.95 4.68 -32.23
C ILE A 80 23.92 4.47 -33.38
N GLY A 81 25.11 4.03 -33.07
CA GLY A 81 26.17 3.87 -34.08
C GLY A 81 26.93 2.57 -33.91
N ARG A 82 27.75 2.32 -34.94
CA ARG A 82 28.73 1.23 -34.95
C ARG A 82 30.09 1.77 -35.41
N ASP A 83 31.12 1.44 -34.68
CA ASP A 83 32.50 1.69 -35.07
C ASP A 83 33.28 0.37 -35.04
N LYS A 84 33.71 -0.10 -36.21
CA LYS A 84 34.28 -1.44 -36.40
C LYS A 84 33.31 -2.52 -35.90
N ASP A 85 33.69 -3.24 -34.85
CA ASP A 85 32.87 -4.29 -34.23
C ASP A 85 32.13 -3.84 -32.96
N LEU A 86 32.28 -2.57 -32.58
CA LEU A 86 31.69 -2.01 -31.40
C LEU A 86 30.38 -1.28 -31.74
N TRP A 87 29.28 -1.71 -31.15
CA TRP A 87 28.04 -0.96 -31.14
C TRP A 87 28.00 -0.02 -29.94
N PHE A 88 27.53 1.19 -30.17
CA PHE A 88 27.41 2.19 -29.12
C PHE A 88 26.09 2.95 -29.20
N LEU A 89 25.67 3.47 -28.05
CA LEU A 89 24.57 4.40 -27.87
C LEU A 89 25.10 5.68 -27.24
N ALA A 90 25.01 6.81 -27.95
CA ALA A 90 25.34 8.12 -27.42
C ALA A 90 24.09 8.79 -26.89
N MET A 91 24.14 9.24 -25.64
CA MET A 91 23.01 9.86 -24.97
C MET A 91 23.45 11.07 -24.16
N GLU A 92 22.48 11.83 -23.68
CA GLU A 92 22.68 12.97 -22.81
C GLU A 92 23.52 12.59 -21.58
N TYR A 93 24.64 13.30 -21.37
CA TYR A 93 25.35 13.22 -20.11
C TYR A 93 24.61 14.08 -19.07
N VAL A 94 24.01 13.44 -18.08
CA VAL A 94 23.29 14.12 -16.99
C VAL A 94 24.27 14.42 -15.87
N GLU A 95 24.60 15.70 -15.66
CA GLU A 95 25.33 16.11 -14.47
C GLU A 95 24.47 15.90 -13.23
N GLY A 96 25.01 15.16 -12.25
CA GLY A 96 24.26 14.87 -11.04
C GLY A 96 24.73 13.62 -10.33
N ARG A 97 23.88 13.08 -9.48
CA ARG A 97 24.11 11.82 -8.76
C ARG A 97 22.92 10.89 -8.90
N PRO A 98 23.12 9.57 -8.91
CA PRO A 98 22.01 8.61 -8.88
C PRO A 98 21.13 8.82 -7.64
N LEU A 99 19.83 8.60 -7.77
CA LEU A 99 18.89 8.66 -6.63
C LEU A 99 19.27 7.64 -5.55
N THR A 100 19.91 6.52 -5.93
CA THR A 100 20.49 5.56 -4.98
C THR A 100 21.42 6.22 -3.95
N ASP A 101 22.26 7.15 -4.38
CA ASP A 101 23.23 7.82 -3.50
C ASP A 101 22.54 8.82 -2.57
N ARG A 102 21.40 9.40 -3.00
CA ARG A 102 20.57 10.24 -2.15
C ARG A 102 19.85 9.42 -1.08
N ILE A 103 19.29 8.26 -1.46
CA ILE A 103 18.59 7.36 -0.53
C ILE A 103 19.55 6.79 0.53
N ARG A 104 20.77 6.47 0.17
CA ARG A 104 21.81 6.00 1.13
C ARG A 104 22.13 7.01 2.25
N GLN A 105 21.84 8.29 2.04
CA GLN A 105 22.03 9.33 3.05
C GLN A 105 20.88 9.35 4.09
N GLY A 106 19.87 8.52 3.91
CA GLY A 106 18.68 8.40 4.74
C GLY A 106 17.38 8.72 4.00
N PRO A 107 16.24 8.43 4.62
CA PRO A 107 14.92 8.70 4.04
C PRO A 107 14.77 10.16 3.62
N LEU A 108 14.03 10.37 2.53
CA LEU A 108 13.75 11.70 2.01
C LEU A 108 12.55 12.31 2.75
N LYS A 109 12.46 13.64 2.73
CA LYS A 109 11.28 14.35 3.24
C LYS A 109 10.11 14.23 2.25
N THR A 110 8.88 14.23 2.75
CA THR A 110 7.67 14.10 1.93
C THR A 110 7.62 15.07 0.73
N PRO A 111 7.91 16.37 0.86
CA PRO A 111 7.90 17.26 -0.30
C PRO A 111 8.92 16.88 -1.38
N GLU A 112 10.11 16.38 -0.98
CA GLU A 112 11.13 15.91 -1.92
C GLU A 112 10.68 14.63 -2.62
N ILE A 113 10.05 13.69 -1.90
CA ILE A 113 9.49 12.46 -2.47
C ILE A 113 8.41 12.78 -3.50
N VAL A 114 7.49 13.68 -3.15
CA VAL A 114 6.37 14.09 -4.02
C VAL A 114 6.88 14.78 -5.27
N ALA A 115 7.83 15.71 -5.15
CA ALA A 115 8.41 16.42 -6.28
C ALA A 115 9.11 15.46 -7.27
N ILE A 116 9.96 14.56 -6.77
CA ILE A 116 10.64 13.54 -7.58
C ILE A 116 9.61 12.58 -8.20
N GLY A 117 8.62 12.12 -7.41
CA GLY A 117 7.57 11.23 -7.88
C GLY A 117 6.73 11.82 -9.01
N LEU A 118 6.40 13.12 -8.92
CA LEU A 118 5.67 13.86 -9.95
C LEU A 118 6.47 13.96 -11.25
N GLU A 119 7.76 14.30 -11.19
CA GLU A 119 8.60 14.41 -12.38
C GLU A 119 8.79 13.05 -13.08
N ILE A 120 8.92 11.95 -12.31
CA ILE A 120 9.00 10.59 -12.88
C ILE A 120 7.66 10.20 -13.51
N ALA A 121 6.54 10.43 -12.82
CA ALA A 121 5.22 10.07 -13.31
C ALA A 121 4.84 10.86 -14.57
N ASP A 122 5.23 12.14 -14.69
CA ASP A 122 5.03 12.98 -15.88
C ASP A 122 5.81 12.42 -17.09
N ALA A 123 7.06 12.03 -16.88
CA ALA A 123 7.87 11.41 -17.92
C ALA A 123 7.33 10.03 -18.35
N LEU A 124 6.80 9.25 -17.41
CA LEU A 124 6.17 7.96 -17.71
C LEU A 124 4.84 8.15 -18.46
N ASP A 125 4.02 9.17 -18.12
CA ASP A 125 2.76 9.46 -18.83
C ASP A 125 3.03 9.80 -20.30
N ASP A 126 4.05 10.63 -20.59
CA ASP A 126 4.47 10.95 -21.96
C ASP A 126 4.96 9.69 -22.73
N ALA A 127 5.79 8.85 -22.10
CA ALA A 127 6.27 7.62 -22.70
C ALA A 127 5.13 6.62 -22.98
N HIS A 128 4.27 6.39 -22.01
CA HIS A 128 3.14 5.48 -22.11
C HIS A 128 2.12 5.91 -23.18
N SER A 129 1.89 7.24 -23.34
CA SER A 129 1.04 7.77 -24.39
C SER A 129 1.55 7.44 -25.81
N LYS A 130 2.85 7.18 -25.94
CA LYS A 130 3.52 6.76 -27.19
C LYS A 130 3.72 5.24 -27.27
N GLY A 131 3.12 4.48 -26.36
CA GLY A 131 3.25 3.02 -26.30
C GLY A 131 4.62 2.51 -25.81
N ILE A 132 5.41 3.37 -25.16
CA ILE A 132 6.74 3.03 -24.66
C ILE A 132 6.67 2.74 -23.17
N VAL A 133 7.05 1.53 -22.76
CA VAL A 133 7.12 1.09 -21.35
C VAL A 133 8.60 1.00 -20.95
N HIS A 134 8.96 1.57 -19.81
CA HIS A 134 10.36 1.62 -19.36
C HIS A 134 10.92 0.27 -18.89
N ARG A 135 10.13 -0.48 -18.09
CA ARG A 135 10.42 -1.84 -17.61
C ARG A 135 11.61 -2.01 -16.64
N ASP A 136 12.34 -0.96 -16.32
CA ASP A 136 13.51 -1.00 -15.41
C ASP A 136 13.63 0.28 -14.57
N ILE A 137 12.51 0.78 -14.05
CA ILE A 137 12.48 1.92 -13.11
C ILE A 137 13.09 1.47 -11.78
N LYS A 138 14.19 2.11 -11.40
CA LYS A 138 14.92 1.87 -10.15
C LYS A 138 15.80 3.08 -9.82
N PRO A 139 16.22 3.30 -8.56
CA PRO A 139 17.00 4.48 -8.17
C PRO A 139 18.33 4.65 -8.94
N ALA A 140 18.93 3.55 -9.40
CA ALA A 140 20.17 3.61 -10.20
C ALA A 140 19.96 4.20 -11.60
N ASN A 141 18.73 4.14 -12.15
CA ASN A 141 18.37 4.70 -13.45
C ASN A 141 17.73 6.09 -13.36
N LEU A 142 17.74 6.70 -12.17
CA LEU A 142 17.18 8.02 -11.88
C LEU A 142 18.30 8.95 -11.40
N MET A 143 18.63 9.96 -12.23
CA MET A 143 19.67 10.93 -11.90
C MET A 143 19.07 12.20 -11.31
N LEU A 144 19.57 12.61 -10.15
CA LEU A 144 19.24 13.90 -9.54
C LEU A 144 20.27 14.96 -10.01
N THR A 145 19.78 15.95 -10.72
CA THR A 145 20.59 17.10 -11.13
C THR A 145 20.96 18.00 -9.93
N PRO A 146 21.98 18.86 -10.04
CA PRO A 146 22.32 19.83 -8.97
C PRO A 146 21.19 20.80 -8.62
N ARG A 147 20.20 20.96 -9.50
CA ARG A 147 19.00 21.80 -9.29
C ARG A 147 17.86 21.05 -8.60
N GLY A 148 18.05 19.75 -8.30
CA GLY A 148 17.04 18.91 -7.63
C GLY A 148 16.01 18.27 -8.58
N HIS A 149 16.15 18.43 -9.90
CA HIS A 149 15.28 17.75 -10.87
C HIS A 149 15.75 16.32 -11.13
N VAL A 150 14.80 15.42 -11.43
CA VAL A 150 15.13 14.06 -11.81
C VAL A 150 15.20 13.89 -13.33
N LYS A 151 16.13 13.06 -13.81
CA LYS A 151 16.17 12.57 -15.19
C LYS A 151 16.21 11.05 -15.21
N ILE A 152 15.33 10.45 -16.00
CA ILE A 152 15.23 9.01 -16.20
C ILE A 152 16.24 8.61 -17.27
N LEU A 153 17.06 7.61 -16.95
CA LEU A 153 18.04 7.01 -17.87
C LEU A 153 17.50 5.68 -18.40
N ASP A 154 18.05 5.24 -19.56
CA ASP A 154 17.97 3.86 -20.08
C ASP A 154 16.53 3.30 -20.17
N PHE A 155 15.65 3.92 -20.95
CA PHE A 155 14.35 3.33 -21.29
C PHE A 155 14.55 1.92 -21.88
N GLY A 156 14.21 0.91 -21.11
CA GLY A 156 13.93 -0.49 -21.44
C GLY A 156 14.77 -1.28 -22.44
N LEU A 157 15.83 -0.67 -22.98
CA LEU A 157 16.61 -1.12 -24.13
C LEU A 157 17.20 -2.54 -24.03
N ALA A 158 17.06 -3.21 -22.89
CA ALA A 158 17.78 -4.44 -22.64
C ALA A 158 16.92 -5.63 -22.21
N LYS A 159 15.68 -5.45 -21.78
CA LYS A 159 14.86 -6.55 -21.22
C LYS A 159 14.01 -7.31 -22.25
N GLN A 160 13.76 -6.76 -23.44
CA GLN A 160 13.14 -7.52 -24.54
C GLN A 160 14.14 -8.36 -25.35
N ALA A 161 15.44 -8.20 -25.11
CA ALA A 161 16.47 -9.02 -25.74
C ALA A 161 16.61 -10.42 -25.09
N ALA A 162 15.90 -10.73 -24.01
CA ALA A 162 15.88 -12.07 -23.45
C ALA A 162 14.81 -12.93 -24.18
N PRO A 163 15.13 -14.19 -24.54
CA PRO A 163 14.18 -15.10 -25.18
C PRO A 163 13.01 -15.42 -24.23
N THR A 164 11.82 -15.57 -24.81
CA THR A 164 10.58 -15.95 -24.13
C THR A 164 10.51 -17.43 -23.71
N ASP A 165 11.64 -18.16 -23.70
CA ASP A 165 11.66 -19.57 -23.36
C ASP A 165 11.76 -19.78 -21.84
N THR A 166 10.81 -20.54 -21.32
CA THR A 166 10.62 -20.94 -19.93
C THR A 166 11.82 -21.63 -19.27
N GLN A 167 12.88 -21.94 -20.00
CA GLN A 167 14.13 -22.49 -19.47
C GLN A 167 15.10 -21.43 -18.94
N GLU A 168 14.98 -20.16 -19.35
CA GLU A 168 15.91 -19.11 -18.89
C GLU A 168 15.52 -18.48 -17.52
N THR A 169 14.32 -18.65 -17.03
CA THR A 169 14.00 -18.29 -15.65
C THR A 169 14.84 -19.10 -14.66
N GLN A 170 15.24 -20.33 -15.03
CA GLN A 170 16.20 -21.16 -14.26
C GLN A 170 17.66 -20.73 -14.51
N LEU A 171 17.98 -20.17 -15.69
CA LEU A 171 19.32 -19.66 -16.01
C LEU A 171 19.59 -18.27 -15.39
N MET A 172 18.58 -17.43 -15.17
CA MET A 172 18.74 -16.15 -14.46
C MET A 172 19.17 -16.34 -12.99
N THR A 173 18.87 -17.46 -12.38
CA THR A 173 19.34 -17.81 -11.03
C THR A 173 20.76 -18.39 -11.03
N SER A 174 21.25 -18.90 -12.16
CA SER A 174 22.59 -19.52 -12.27
C SER A 174 23.69 -18.59 -12.83
N LEU A 175 23.33 -17.50 -13.48
CA LEU A 175 24.26 -16.52 -14.06
C LEU A 175 24.17 -15.18 -13.30
N GLY A 176 24.63 -15.12 -12.03
CA GLY A 176 25.07 -13.88 -11.36
C GLY A 176 24.23 -12.61 -11.62
N VAL A 177 22.90 -12.72 -11.84
CA VAL A 177 22.00 -11.55 -11.91
C VAL A 177 22.10 -10.83 -10.58
N VAL A 178 22.67 -9.63 -10.63
CA VAL A 178 22.93 -8.78 -9.47
C VAL A 178 21.64 -8.69 -8.63
N MET A 179 21.73 -9.16 -7.41
CA MET A 179 20.67 -9.26 -6.40
C MET A 179 19.77 -8.00 -6.28
N GLY A 180 20.26 -6.84 -6.74
CA GLY A 180 19.55 -5.56 -6.70
C GLY A 180 18.46 -5.34 -7.76
N THR A 181 18.47 -6.06 -8.90
CA THR A 181 17.52 -5.78 -9.99
C THR A 181 16.17 -6.46 -9.78
N VAL A 182 16.12 -7.62 -9.12
CA VAL A 182 14.88 -8.37 -8.86
C VAL A 182 13.95 -7.60 -7.93
N ALA A 183 14.50 -6.84 -6.99
CA ALA A 183 13.74 -6.11 -5.99
C ALA A 183 12.82 -5.00 -6.54
N TYR A 184 13.04 -4.57 -7.80
CA TYR A 184 12.24 -3.51 -8.47
C TYR A 184 11.33 -4.05 -9.57
N MET A 185 11.29 -5.36 -9.81
CA MET A 185 10.41 -5.97 -10.80
C MET A 185 8.95 -5.90 -10.35
N SER A 186 8.04 -5.82 -11.31
CA SER A 186 6.62 -6.05 -11.04
C SER A 186 6.31 -7.56 -10.95
N PRO A 187 5.19 -7.96 -10.33
CA PRO A 187 4.76 -9.37 -10.29
C PRO A 187 4.64 -10.01 -11.67
N GLU A 188 4.10 -9.28 -12.66
CA GLU A 188 3.96 -9.75 -14.04
C GLU A 188 5.32 -9.95 -14.73
N GLN A 189 6.31 -9.07 -14.48
CA GLN A 189 7.69 -9.26 -14.96
C GLN A 189 8.33 -10.50 -14.32
N ALA A 190 8.17 -10.65 -13.01
CA ALA A 190 8.72 -11.77 -12.26
C ALA A 190 8.15 -13.12 -12.72
N LEU A 191 6.90 -13.13 -13.20
CA LEU A 191 6.20 -14.31 -13.73
C LEU A 191 6.37 -14.50 -15.24
N GLY A 192 7.11 -13.63 -15.93
CA GLY A 192 7.27 -13.68 -17.40
C GLY A 192 5.96 -13.46 -18.17
N ARG A 193 4.99 -12.73 -17.57
CA ARG A 193 3.72 -12.38 -18.24
C ARG A 193 3.87 -11.15 -19.11
N GLU A 194 2.86 -10.89 -19.94
CA GLU A 194 2.80 -9.62 -20.70
C GLU A 194 2.82 -8.43 -19.74
N VAL A 195 3.65 -7.43 -20.09
CA VAL A 195 3.86 -6.21 -19.30
C VAL A 195 3.31 -5.00 -20.05
N ASP A 196 2.63 -4.12 -19.33
CA ASP A 196 2.11 -2.85 -19.82
C ASP A 196 2.59 -1.67 -18.96
N ALA A 197 2.03 -0.49 -19.18
CA ALA A 197 2.34 0.75 -18.46
C ALA A 197 2.28 0.60 -16.92
N ARG A 198 1.42 -0.27 -16.40
CA ARG A 198 1.22 -0.49 -14.95
C ARG A 198 2.41 -1.17 -14.27
N THR A 199 3.28 -1.80 -15.06
CA THR A 199 4.56 -2.32 -14.59
C THR A 199 5.47 -1.20 -14.08
N ASP A 200 5.58 -0.10 -14.83
CA ASP A 200 6.40 1.06 -14.43
C ASP A 200 5.82 1.75 -13.19
N ILE A 201 4.48 1.76 -13.06
CA ILE A 201 3.79 2.29 -11.88
C ILE A 201 4.14 1.48 -10.63
N PHE A 202 4.19 0.14 -10.74
CA PHE A 202 4.61 -0.72 -9.64
C PHE A 202 6.06 -0.45 -9.24
N SER A 203 6.97 -0.39 -10.21
CA SER A 203 8.39 -0.09 -9.98
C SER A 203 8.59 1.30 -9.38
N LEU A 204 7.82 2.31 -9.82
CA LEU A 204 7.81 3.64 -9.21
C LEU A 204 7.29 3.57 -7.76
N GLY A 205 6.28 2.76 -7.47
CA GLY A 205 5.81 2.50 -6.11
C GLY A 205 6.92 1.98 -5.19
N ILE A 206 7.79 1.08 -5.68
CA ILE A 206 8.97 0.59 -4.94
C ILE A 206 9.95 1.74 -4.68
N VAL A 207 10.22 2.58 -5.68
CA VAL A 207 11.11 3.74 -5.54
C VAL A 207 10.55 4.74 -4.53
N LEU A 208 9.25 5.05 -4.58
CA LEU A 208 8.59 5.93 -3.61
C LEU A 208 8.70 5.37 -2.18
N TYR A 209 8.47 4.07 -2.02
CA TYR A 209 8.62 3.39 -0.73
C TYR A 209 10.06 3.48 -0.21
N GLU A 210 11.04 3.22 -1.08
CA GLU A 210 12.47 3.26 -0.72
C GLU A 210 12.92 4.69 -0.38
N MET A 211 12.46 5.71 -1.12
CA MET A 211 12.69 7.11 -0.76
C MET A 211 12.12 7.45 0.62
N ALA A 212 10.94 6.92 0.93
CA ALA A 212 10.24 7.20 2.18
C ALA A 212 10.86 6.50 3.40
N THR A 213 11.43 5.30 3.22
CA THR A 213 11.85 4.42 4.33
C THR A 213 13.36 4.13 4.36
N GLY A 214 14.09 4.39 3.27
CA GLY A 214 15.47 3.94 3.07
C GLY A 214 15.61 2.44 2.81
N ARG A 215 14.49 1.71 2.56
CA ARG A 215 14.45 0.25 2.39
C ARG A 215 13.56 -0.13 1.22
N VAL A 216 13.90 -1.21 0.51
CA VAL A 216 13.01 -1.80 -0.48
C VAL A 216 11.89 -2.60 0.19
N PRO A 217 10.62 -2.55 -0.31
CA PRO A 217 9.48 -3.18 0.35
C PRO A 217 9.51 -4.72 0.31
N PHE A 218 10.18 -5.28 -0.69
CA PHE A 218 10.25 -6.72 -0.91
C PHE A 218 11.71 -7.15 -1.00
N SER A 219 12.29 -7.56 0.11
CA SER A 219 13.67 -8.05 0.20
C SER A 219 13.73 -9.39 0.93
N GLY A 220 14.62 -10.27 0.49
CA GLY A 220 14.92 -11.56 1.12
C GLY A 220 16.42 -11.80 1.17
N ALA A 221 16.86 -12.86 1.84
CA ALA A 221 18.26 -13.25 1.95
C ALA A 221 18.87 -13.66 0.60
N ASN A 222 18.04 -14.00 -0.37
CA ASN A 222 18.44 -14.38 -1.73
C ASN A 222 17.38 -13.96 -2.77
N ALA A 223 17.69 -14.15 -4.06
CA ALA A 223 16.80 -13.77 -5.15
C ALA A 223 15.47 -14.54 -5.15
N GLN A 224 15.46 -15.80 -4.73
CA GLN A 224 14.23 -16.63 -4.66
C GLN A 224 13.29 -16.14 -3.56
N GLU A 225 13.83 -15.82 -2.40
CA GLU A 225 13.06 -15.26 -1.28
C GLU A 225 12.53 -13.86 -1.60
N THR A 226 13.36 -13.01 -2.23
CA THR A 226 12.93 -11.70 -2.75
C THR A 226 11.78 -11.86 -3.74
N MET A 227 11.85 -12.84 -4.65
CA MET A 227 10.80 -13.15 -5.60
C MET A 227 9.51 -13.61 -4.90
N ALA A 228 9.62 -14.48 -3.89
CA ALA A 228 8.48 -14.95 -3.10
C ALA A 228 7.79 -13.77 -2.37
N HIS A 229 8.56 -12.89 -1.73
CA HIS A 229 8.03 -11.69 -1.09
C HIS A 229 7.37 -10.74 -2.11
N LEU A 230 8.00 -10.53 -3.26
CA LEU A 230 7.46 -9.72 -4.34
C LEU A 230 6.07 -10.22 -4.80
N LEU A 231 5.90 -11.54 -4.92
CA LEU A 231 4.67 -12.13 -5.43
C LEU A 231 3.55 -12.26 -4.39
N GLN A 232 3.89 -12.49 -3.12
CA GLN A 232 2.93 -12.93 -2.09
C GLN A 232 2.79 -11.96 -0.92
N SER A 233 3.86 -11.24 -0.54
CA SER A 233 3.85 -10.41 0.65
C SER A 233 3.29 -9.01 0.37
N LEU A 234 2.54 -8.47 1.32
CA LEU A 234 2.19 -7.05 1.32
C LEU A 234 3.40 -6.22 1.80
N PRO A 235 3.57 -4.98 1.29
CA PRO A 235 4.61 -4.10 1.80
C PRO A 235 4.32 -3.74 3.26
N GLU A 236 5.36 -3.71 4.10
CA GLU A 236 5.22 -3.17 5.45
C GLU A 236 4.83 -1.69 5.40
N ALA A 237 4.09 -1.22 6.42
CA ALA A 237 3.71 0.19 6.50
C ALA A 237 4.95 1.09 6.53
N THR A 238 4.96 2.15 5.72
CA THR A 238 6.07 3.12 5.72
C THR A 238 6.30 3.73 7.10
N ALA A 239 5.22 3.92 7.87
CA ALA A 239 5.26 4.42 9.24
C ALA A 239 6.07 3.56 10.22
N ARG A 240 6.30 2.26 9.91
CA ARG A 240 7.17 1.40 10.71
C ARG A 240 8.64 1.86 10.67
N PHE A 241 9.06 2.44 9.56
CA PHE A 241 10.45 2.83 9.32
C PHE A 241 10.65 4.35 9.32
N ASN A 242 9.60 5.09 8.96
CA ASN A 242 9.61 6.55 8.92
C ASN A 242 8.23 7.11 9.26
N TYR A 243 8.08 7.58 10.48
CA TYR A 243 6.81 8.13 10.99
C TYR A 243 6.45 9.50 10.40
N ASP A 244 7.38 10.16 9.71
CA ASP A 244 7.15 11.48 9.08
C ASP A 244 6.44 11.35 7.73
N VAL A 245 6.21 10.12 7.25
CA VAL A 245 5.46 9.85 6.02
C VAL A 245 3.97 10.06 6.26
N PRO A 246 3.31 10.99 5.56
CA PRO A 246 1.86 11.17 5.65
C PRO A 246 1.10 9.91 5.21
N GLN A 247 -0.05 9.70 5.81
CA GLN A 247 -0.91 8.56 5.48
C GLN A 247 -1.32 8.54 4.01
N GLU A 248 -1.58 9.71 3.45
CA GLU A 248 -1.96 9.88 2.05
C GLU A 248 -0.83 9.41 1.12
N LEU A 249 0.44 9.67 1.46
CA LEU A 249 1.58 9.17 0.69
C LEU A 249 1.72 7.65 0.84
N ASP A 250 1.54 7.09 2.03
CA ASP A 250 1.55 5.64 2.24
C ASP A 250 0.45 4.96 1.41
N ARG A 251 -0.76 5.56 1.36
CA ARG A 251 -1.88 5.06 0.52
C ARG A 251 -1.53 5.07 -0.97
N VAL A 252 -0.91 6.16 -1.46
CA VAL A 252 -0.45 6.25 -2.86
C VAL A 252 0.56 5.16 -3.17
N ILE A 253 1.56 4.98 -2.29
CA ILE A 253 2.59 3.95 -2.43
C ILE A 253 1.96 2.56 -2.47
N ARG A 254 1.07 2.23 -1.54
CA ARG A 254 0.39 0.92 -1.48
C ARG A 254 -0.44 0.64 -2.72
N LYS A 255 -1.19 1.63 -3.23
CA LYS A 255 -1.96 1.47 -4.46
C LYS A 255 -1.07 1.20 -5.66
N CYS A 256 0.13 1.79 -5.74
CA CYS A 256 1.13 1.41 -6.74
C CYS A 256 1.59 -0.05 -6.58
N LEU A 257 1.75 -0.54 -5.33
CA LEU A 257 2.30 -1.84 -4.99
C LEU A 257 1.27 -2.98 -4.93
N GLU A 258 0.02 -2.74 -5.35
CA GLU A 258 -0.99 -3.79 -5.51
C GLU A 258 -0.48 -4.90 -6.44
N LYS A 259 -0.68 -6.17 -6.02
CA LYS A 259 -0.18 -7.32 -6.79
C LYS A 259 -0.97 -7.52 -8.08
N ASP A 260 -2.29 -7.29 -8.01
CA ASP A 260 -3.17 -7.27 -9.19
C ASP A 260 -3.03 -5.93 -9.92
N ALA A 261 -2.56 -5.96 -11.16
CA ALA A 261 -2.42 -4.77 -11.99
C ALA A 261 -3.76 -4.01 -12.20
N GLY A 262 -4.91 -4.71 -12.12
CA GLY A 262 -6.23 -4.10 -12.22
C GLY A 262 -6.61 -3.23 -11.02
N ARG A 263 -5.94 -3.43 -9.86
CA ARG A 263 -6.16 -2.64 -8.64
C ARG A 263 -5.19 -1.48 -8.47
N ARG A 264 -4.14 -1.40 -9.30
CA ARG A 264 -3.18 -0.29 -9.31
C ARG A 264 -3.79 0.96 -9.95
N TYR A 265 -3.04 2.05 -9.96
CA TYR A 265 -3.31 3.15 -10.89
C TYR A 265 -3.29 2.63 -12.32
N GLN A 266 -4.27 3.01 -13.14
CA GLN A 266 -4.37 2.52 -14.51
C GLN A 266 -3.53 3.36 -15.49
N SER A 267 -3.07 4.54 -15.06
CA SER A 267 -2.13 5.40 -15.81
C SER A 267 -1.22 6.18 -14.85
N ALA A 268 -0.05 6.60 -15.33
CA ALA A 268 0.83 7.50 -14.59
C ALA A 268 0.14 8.85 -14.31
N ARG A 269 -0.79 9.27 -15.17
CA ARG A 269 -1.62 10.47 -14.98
C ARG A 269 -2.52 10.38 -13.75
N GLU A 270 -3.15 9.23 -13.49
CA GLU A 270 -3.94 9.04 -12.26
C GLU A 270 -3.06 9.16 -11.01
N LEU A 271 -1.87 8.56 -11.03
CA LEU A 271 -0.89 8.68 -9.95
C LEU A 271 -0.47 10.14 -9.73
N MET A 272 -0.22 10.89 -10.80
CA MET A 272 0.13 12.31 -10.71
C MET A 272 -0.97 13.15 -10.05
N VAL A 273 -2.24 12.83 -10.24
CA VAL A 273 -3.35 13.56 -9.60
C VAL A 273 -3.26 13.42 -8.08
N ASP A 274 -3.07 12.20 -7.59
CA ASP A 274 -2.97 11.96 -6.14
C ASP A 274 -1.69 12.56 -5.55
N LEU A 275 -0.56 12.49 -6.25
CA LEU A 275 0.69 13.16 -5.83
C LEU A 275 0.56 14.69 -5.83
N LYS A 276 -0.14 15.31 -6.80
CA LYS A 276 -0.39 16.76 -6.82
C LYS A 276 -1.30 17.23 -5.70
N ASN A 277 -2.26 16.40 -5.29
CA ASN A 277 -3.09 16.70 -4.13
C ASN A 277 -2.23 16.74 -2.86
N LEU A 278 -1.31 15.79 -2.69
CA LEU A 278 -0.33 15.80 -1.60
C LEU A 278 0.59 17.03 -1.62
N ASP A 279 1.03 17.47 -2.78
CA ASP A 279 1.88 18.67 -2.92
C ASP A 279 1.13 19.95 -2.50
N ARG A 280 -0.14 20.07 -2.86
CA ARG A 280 -0.99 21.21 -2.45
C ARG A 280 -1.22 21.22 -0.93
N ASP A 281 -1.41 20.08 -0.32
CA ASP A 281 -1.63 19.96 1.12
C ASP A 281 -0.33 20.20 1.91
N THR A 282 0.84 19.85 1.34
CA THR A 282 2.16 20.09 1.94
C THR A 282 2.76 21.45 1.53
N GLY A 283 2.45 21.98 0.34
CA GLY A 283 3.01 23.23 -0.22
C GLY A 283 2.16 24.46 0.06
N SER A 284 0.89 24.30 0.44
CA SER A 284 0.09 25.40 0.94
C SER A 284 0.51 25.73 2.38
N GLY A 285 1.65 26.38 2.52
CA GLY A 285 1.88 27.34 3.58
C GLY A 285 0.78 28.40 3.50
N ARG A 286 -0.45 28.00 3.75
CA ARG A 286 -1.53 28.90 4.09
C ARG A 286 -1.12 29.46 5.45
N ALA A 287 -0.47 30.62 5.41
CA ALA A 287 -0.37 31.46 6.60
C ALA A 287 -1.75 31.40 7.28
N PRO A 288 -1.82 31.17 8.59
CA PRO A 288 -3.08 31.10 9.29
C PRO A 288 -3.74 32.48 9.24
N ALA A 289 -4.54 32.73 8.19
CA ALA A 289 -5.56 33.71 8.25
C ALA A 289 -6.68 33.11 9.10
N GLU A 290 -6.83 33.65 10.30
CA GLU A 290 -7.92 33.38 11.24
C GLU A 290 -7.87 32.06 12.03
N ALA A 291 -6.74 31.73 12.66
CA ALA A 291 -6.72 30.92 13.88
C ALA A 291 -6.68 31.82 15.14
N SER A 292 -7.55 32.81 15.18
CA SER A 292 -7.72 33.67 16.36
C SER A 292 -9.02 33.34 17.09
N SER A 293 -9.18 32.09 17.58
CA SER A 293 -10.13 31.80 18.68
C SER A 293 -10.00 30.40 19.29
N ASN A 294 -9.12 29.51 18.80
CA ASN A 294 -8.98 28.15 19.37
C ASN A 294 -7.66 27.89 20.13
N ALA A 295 -6.80 28.88 20.30
CA ALA A 295 -5.48 28.72 20.96
C ALA A 295 -5.55 28.54 22.48
N THR A 296 -6.73 28.39 23.10
CA THR A 296 -6.90 28.29 24.56
C THR A 296 -7.72 27.07 25.02
N ARG A 297 -8.27 26.25 24.11
CA ARG A 297 -9.07 25.09 24.54
C ARG A 297 -8.14 23.88 24.72
N ARG A 298 -8.03 23.39 25.96
CA ARG A 298 -7.37 22.11 26.23
C ARG A 298 -8.20 20.98 25.65
N LEU A 299 -7.53 20.06 24.94
CA LEU A 299 -8.15 18.86 24.38
C LEU A 299 -8.44 17.87 25.51
N ARG A 300 -9.68 17.42 25.60
CA ARG A 300 -10.11 16.42 26.57
C ARG A 300 -9.83 15.03 26.04
N ALA A 301 -8.95 14.30 26.70
CA ALA A 301 -8.50 12.96 26.29
C ALA A 301 -8.97 11.89 27.27
N ILE A 302 -9.27 10.68 26.75
CA ILE A 302 -9.49 9.47 27.54
C ILE A 302 -8.41 8.46 27.17
N ILE A 303 -7.87 7.77 28.18
CA ILE A 303 -6.94 6.65 28.02
C ILE A 303 -7.72 5.36 28.27
N VAL A 304 -7.64 4.41 27.33
CA VAL A 304 -8.30 3.11 27.41
C VAL A 304 -7.30 2.01 27.13
N ASP A 305 -6.94 1.25 28.16
CA ASP A 305 -5.95 0.19 28.10
C ASP A 305 -6.15 -0.74 29.31
N ASP A 306 -6.10 -2.05 29.16
CA ASP A 306 -6.28 -2.96 30.30
C ASP A 306 -5.01 -3.08 31.14
N GLU A 307 -3.83 -2.75 30.59
CA GLU A 307 -2.54 -2.75 31.27
C GLU A 307 -2.35 -1.46 32.07
N GLU A 308 -2.23 -1.57 33.39
CA GLU A 308 -2.03 -0.41 34.27
C GLU A 308 -0.73 0.37 33.96
N LEU A 309 0.35 -0.34 33.65
CA LEU A 309 1.64 0.30 33.32
C LEU A 309 1.55 1.11 32.02
N ALA A 310 0.82 0.63 31.02
CA ALA A 310 0.61 1.36 29.78
C ALA A 310 -0.22 2.64 30.00
N ARG A 311 -1.27 2.59 30.84
CA ARG A 311 -2.04 3.79 31.21
C ARG A 311 -1.18 4.80 31.97
N GLN A 312 -0.35 4.34 32.92
CA GLN A 312 0.56 5.21 33.66
C GLN A 312 1.57 5.92 32.75
N LEU A 313 2.19 5.18 31.81
CA LEU A 313 3.14 5.75 30.84
C LEU A 313 2.47 6.80 29.94
N LEU A 314 1.28 6.51 29.41
CA LEU A 314 0.51 7.47 28.62
C LEU A 314 0.16 8.71 29.41
N ARG A 315 -0.28 8.55 30.66
CA ARG A 315 -0.57 9.68 31.57
C ARG A 315 0.65 10.54 31.80
N GLU A 316 1.80 9.94 32.09
CA GLU A 316 3.06 10.63 32.31
C GLU A 316 3.43 11.49 31.08
N TYR A 317 3.44 10.88 29.90
CA TYR A 317 3.76 11.59 28.65
C TYR A 317 2.72 12.68 28.32
N LEU A 318 1.43 12.43 28.52
CA LEU A 318 0.36 13.42 28.27
C LEU A 318 0.39 14.56 29.29
N SER A 319 0.83 14.32 30.53
CA SER A 319 1.00 15.39 31.54
C SER A 319 2.11 16.38 31.19
N ALA A 320 3.15 15.91 30.46
CA ALA A 320 4.22 16.74 29.93
C ALA A 320 3.81 17.50 28.66
N ALA A 321 2.78 17.02 27.93
CA ALA A 321 2.29 17.62 26.71
C ALA A 321 1.39 18.84 26.98
N GLN A 322 1.68 19.98 26.32
CA GLN A 322 0.89 21.18 26.49
C GLN A 322 -0.52 21.05 25.88
N GLY A 323 -1.54 21.51 26.60
CA GLY A 323 -2.90 21.66 26.06
C GLY A 323 -3.73 20.37 25.98
N ILE A 324 -3.35 19.31 26.69
CA ILE A 324 -4.13 18.08 26.86
C ILE A 324 -4.63 18.00 28.32
N ASP A 325 -5.87 17.49 28.49
CA ASP A 325 -6.50 17.22 29.78
C ASP A 325 -7.04 15.78 29.76
N VAL A 326 -6.44 14.90 30.54
CA VAL A 326 -6.87 13.50 30.67
C VAL A 326 -8.07 13.48 31.63
N VAL A 327 -9.28 13.33 31.07
CA VAL A 327 -10.56 13.43 31.80
C VAL A 327 -11.01 12.11 32.38
N ALA A 328 -10.52 10.98 31.86
CA ALA A 328 -10.79 9.65 32.40
C ALA A 328 -9.74 8.64 31.96
N GLU A 329 -9.60 7.58 32.75
CA GLU A 329 -8.83 6.39 32.45
C GLU A 329 -9.70 5.17 32.64
N CYS A 330 -9.66 4.26 31.66
CA CYS A 330 -10.51 3.10 31.59
C CYS A 330 -9.66 1.83 31.47
N ALA A 331 -9.93 0.85 32.32
CA ALA A 331 -9.23 -0.43 32.31
C ALA A 331 -9.91 -1.48 31.41
N ASN A 332 -11.01 -1.15 30.75
CA ASN A 332 -11.73 -2.04 29.84
C ASN A 332 -12.67 -1.26 28.93
N GLY A 333 -13.17 -1.92 27.88
CA GLY A 333 -14.03 -1.30 26.89
C GLY A 333 -15.40 -0.82 27.42
N PHE A 334 -15.97 -1.44 28.46
CA PHE A 334 -17.24 -0.99 29.04
C PHE A 334 -17.10 0.36 29.76
N GLU A 335 -16.01 0.52 30.52
CA GLU A 335 -15.67 1.79 31.13
C GLU A 335 -15.44 2.87 30.08
N ALA A 336 -14.78 2.51 28.96
CA ALA A 336 -14.52 3.42 27.84
C ALA A 336 -15.83 3.95 27.23
N VAL A 337 -16.77 3.09 26.87
CA VAL A 337 -18.07 3.50 26.32
C VAL A 337 -18.82 4.44 27.26
N LYS A 338 -18.83 4.13 28.56
CA LYS A 338 -19.43 4.97 29.59
C LYS A 338 -18.72 6.32 29.69
N ALA A 339 -17.39 6.31 29.80
CA ALA A 339 -16.59 7.52 29.95
C ALA A 339 -16.70 8.45 28.73
N VAL A 340 -16.74 7.92 27.51
CA VAL A 340 -16.95 8.72 26.29
C VAL A 340 -18.32 9.40 26.31
N SER A 341 -19.38 8.71 26.76
CA SER A 341 -20.72 9.28 26.88
C SER A 341 -20.79 10.39 27.94
N GLU A 342 -20.16 10.18 29.09
CA GLU A 342 -20.21 11.09 30.25
C GLU A 342 -19.29 12.32 30.04
N HIS A 343 -18.04 12.08 29.63
CA HIS A 343 -17.03 13.13 29.55
C HIS A 343 -16.96 13.83 28.21
N LYS A 344 -17.54 13.26 27.14
CA LYS A 344 -17.55 13.81 25.78
C LYS A 344 -16.14 14.26 25.34
N PRO A 345 -15.15 13.35 25.30
CA PRO A 345 -13.78 13.70 24.96
C PRO A 345 -13.64 14.17 23.50
N ASP A 346 -12.56 14.90 23.24
CA ASP A 346 -12.13 15.28 21.89
C ASP A 346 -11.26 14.16 21.27
N LEU A 347 -10.54 13.39 22.14
CA LEU A 347 -9.56 12.38 21.75
C LEU A 347 -9.67 11.14 22.62
N VAL A 348 -9.50 9.95 22.03
CA VAL A 348 -9.44 8.67 22.76
C VAL A 348 -8.15 7.94 22.34
N PHE A 349 -7.31 7.62 23.33
CA PHE A 349 -6.24 6.64 23.18
C PHE A 349 -6.82 5.27 23.49
N LEU A 350 -6.80 4.35 22.53
CA LEU A 350 -7.55 3.11 22.60
C LEU A 350 -6.67 1.90 22.28
N ASP A 351 -6.51 1.01 23.29
CA ASP A 351 -5.90 -0.28 22.98
C ASP A 351 -6.87 -1.13 22.15
N VAL A 352 -6.31 -1.82 21.18
CA VAL A 352 -7.07 -2.72 20.30
C VAL A 352 -7.44 -4.01 21.02
N GLN A 353 -6.51 -4.59 21.77
CA GLN A 353 -6.73 -5.86 22.46
C GLN A 353 -6.99 -5.67 23.94
N MET A 354 -8.25 -5.77 24.31
CA MET A 354 -8.69 -5.73 25.69
C MET A 354 -9.64 -6.90 25.99
N PRO A 355 -9.63 -7.44 27.23
CA PRO A 355 -10.56 -8.48 27.61
C PRO A 355 -12.02 -7.99 27.61
N LYS A 356 -12.95 -8.87 27.32
CA LYS A 356 -14.42 -8.66 27.29
C LYS A 356 -14.93 -7.79 26.14
N LEU A 357 -14.30 -6.67 25.84
CA LEU A 357 -14.68 -5.76 24.75
C LEU A 357 -13.42 -5.19 24.13
N ASP A 358 -13.13 -5.55 22.88
CA ASP A 358 -11.96 -5.05 22.15
C ASP A 358 -12.13 -3.59 21.69
N GLY A 359 -11.03 -2.96 21.26
CA GLY A 359 -11.06 -1.56 20.84
C GLY A 359 -11.99 -1.30 19.65
N PHE A 360 -12.15 -2.24 18.74
CA PHE A 360 -13.07 -2.11 17.60
C PHE A 360 -14.52 -2.20 18.04
N GLU A 361 -14.82 -3.10 18.97
CA GLU A 361 -16.17 -3.23 19.58
C GLU A 361 -16.54 -1.99 20.39
N VAL A 362 -15.56 -1.35 21.05
CA VAL A 362 -15.76 -0.06 21.73
C VAL A 362 -16.19 1.00 20.72
N LEU A 363 -15.53 1.09 19.55
CA LEU A 363 -15.89 2.05 18.51
C LEU A 363 -17.28 1.81 17.92
N GLU A 364 -17.74 0.56 17.82
CA GLU A 364 -19.10 0.23 17.38
C GLU A 364 -20.18 0.73 18.35
N LEU A 365 -19.83 0.93 19.62
CA LEU A 365 -20.74 1.36 20.67
C LEU A 365 -20.72 2.87 20.95
N ILE A 366 -19.74 3.59 20.42
CA ILE A 366 -19.63 5.04 20.57
C ILE A 366 -20.54 5.74 19.56
N ASP A 367 -21.49 6.57 20.04
CA ASP A 367 -22.50 7.24 19.21
C ASP A 367 -22.07 8.63 18.72
N ARG A 368 -20.83 9.03 18.93
CA ARG A 368 -20.37 10.37 18.57
C ARG A 368 -19.05 10.35 17.83
N GLU A 369 -18.85 11.33 16.98
CA GLU A 369 -17.56 11.58 16.36
C GLU A 369 -16.53 11.93 17.44
N VAL A 370 -15.42 11.21 17.47
CA VAL A 370 -14.29 11.41 18.38
C VAL A 370 -13.00 11.04 17.66
N ALA A 371 -11.94 11.81 17.87
CA ALA A 371 -10.64 11.48 17.34
C ALA A 371 -10.08 10.24 18.07
N VAL A 372 -9.55 9.27 17.33
CA VAL A 372 -9.03 8.02 17.89
C VAL A 372 -7.57 7.86 17.52
N ILE A 373 -6.73 7.60 18.53
CA ILE A 373 -5.36 7.12 18.39
C ILE A 373 -5.33 5.71 18.98
N PHE A 374 -5.06 4.72 18.12
CA PHE A 374 -4.88 3.36 18.59
C PHE A 374 -3.51 3.19 19.27
N VAL A 375 -3.48 2.44 20.38
CA VAL A 375 -2.27 2.15 21.16
C VAL A 375 -2.22 0.65 21.42
N THR A 376 -1.33 -0.11 20.77
CA THR A 376 -1.34 -1.57 20.89
C THR A 376 0.04 -2.20 20.68
N ALA A 377 0.22 -3.43 21.13
CA ALA A 377 1.45 -4.21 20.94
C ALA A 377 1.53 -4.92 19.57
N TYR A 378 0.48 -4.88 18.74
CA TYR A 378 0.36 -5.72 17.55
C TYR A 378 0.45 -4.94 16.25
N ASP A 379 1.49 -5.23 15.46
CA ASP A 379 1.78 -4.64 14.14
C ASP A 379 0.68 -4.84 13.11
N GLN A 380 0.01 -5.98 13.14
CA GLN A 380 -1.02 -6.33 12.14
C GLN A 380 -2.24 -5.41 12.16
N TYR A 381 -2.49 -4.72 13.28
CA TYR A 381 -3.56 -3.73 13.40
C TYR A 381 -3.13 -2.33 12.95
N ALA A 382 -1.82 -2.05 12.95
CA ALA A 382 -1.28 -0.76 12.49
C ALA A 382 -1.68 -0.47 11.04
N MET A 383 -1.56 -1.49 10.18
CA MET A 383 -1.84 -1.35 8.75
C MET A 383 -3.29 -0.98 8.46
N LYS A 384 -4.23 -1.50 9.23
CA LYS A 384 -5.68 -1.29 9.01
C LYS A 384 -6.28 -0.13 9.79
N ALA A 385 -5.70 0.21 10.94
CA ALA A 385 -6.05 1.44 11.63
C ALA A 385 -5.77 2.68 10.77
N PHE A 386 -4.73 2.61 9.91
CA PHE A 386 -4.43 3.65 8.92
C PHE A 386 -5.45 3.70 7.77
N ASP A 387 -5.90 2.55 7.25
CA ASP A 387 -6.94 2.48 6.21
C ASP A 387 -8.29 2.99 6.73
N ALA A 388 -8.53 2.85 8.05
CA ALA A 388 -9.78 3.19 8.73
C ALA A 388 -9.92 4.66 9.15
N HIS A 389 -9.14 5.58 8.63
CA HIS A 389 -9.21 7.00 8.98
C HIS A 389 -9.00 7.34 10.48
N ALA A 390 -8.37 6.46 11.27
CA ALA A 390 -7.89 6.82 12.61
C ALA A 390 -6.93 8.02 12.53
N VAL A 391 -6.86 8.81 13.60
CA VAL A 391 -5.96 9.97 13.63
C VAL A 391 -4.51 9.51 13.57
N ASP A 392 -4.17 8.51 14.36
CA ASP A 392 -2.84 7.92 14.40
C ASP A 392 -2.85 6.54 15.10
N TYR A 393 -1.68 5.93 15.16
CA TYR A 393 -1.42 4.63 15.74
C TYR A 393 -0.10 4.65 16.52
N LEU A 394 -0.10 4.12 17.73
CA LEU A 394 1.08 3.98 18.58
C LEU A 394 1.36 2.50 18.85
N LEU A 395 2.49 2.01 18.36
CA LEU A 395 2.94 0.65 18.65
C LEU A 395 3.71 0.63 19.98
N LYS A 396 3.29 -0.20 20.92
CA LYS A 396 3.98 -0.41 22.20
C LYS A 396 5.26 -1.25 21.97
N PRO A 397 6.43 -0.84 22.52
CA PRO A 397 6.69 0.40 23.25
C PRO A 397 6.89 1.61 22.32
N PHE A 398 6.39 2.79 22.70
CA PHE A 398 6.55 4.03 21.95
C PHE A 398 7.27 5.10 22.78
N SER A 399 7.96 6.03 22.10
CA SER A 399 8.64 7.15 22.73
C SER A 399 7.72 8.36 22.93
N GLN A 400 8.12 9.29 23.81
CA GLN A 400 7.43 10.55 24.01
C GLN A 400 7.34 11.36 22.70
N ASP A 401 8.43 11.46 21.92
CA ASP A 401 8.46 12.16 20.62
C ASP A 401 7.41 11.57 19.65
N ARG A 402 7.18 10.25 19.71
CA ARG A 402 6.18 9.59 18.89
C ARG A 402 4.76 9.98 19.29
N LEU A 403 4.49 10.07 20.59
CA LEU A 403 3.21 10.55 21.10
C LEU A 403 2.97 12.01 20.73
N GLU A 404 3.99 12.88 20.83
CA GLU A 404 3.88 14.29 20.48
C GLU A 404 3.47 14.47 19.02
N LYS A 405 4.07 13.71 18.09
CA LYS A 405 3.67 13.70 16.66
C LYS A 405 2.22 13.23 16.47
N ALA A 406 1.77 12.23 17.22
CA ALA A 406 0.38 11.79 17.17
C ALA A 406 -0.60 12.88 17.66
N LEU A 407 -0.22 13.60 18.70
CA LEU A 407 -0.98 14.74 19.21
C LEU A 407 -1.05 15.92 18.23
N GLU A 408 0.03 16.19 17.53
CA GLU A 408 0.04 17.21 16.46
C GLU A 408 -0.96 16.86 15.35
N ARG A 409 -0.97 15.61 14.91
CA ARG A 409 -1.96 15.11 13.93
C ARG A 409 -3.39 15.20 14.46
N ALA A 410 -3.60 14.85 15.73
CA ALA A 410 -4.91 14.98 16.36
C ALA A 410 -5.40 16.44 16.35
N ARG A 411 -4.53 17.40 16.69
CA ARG A 411 -4.85 18.83 16.64
C ARG A 411 -5.21 19.33 15.24
N GLN A 412 -4.52 18.85 14.21
CA GLN A 412 -4.80 19.20 12.80
C GLN A 412 -6.14 18.64 12.32
N ARG A 413 -6.54 17.44 12.78
CA ARG A 413 -7.80 16.79 12.40
C ARG A 413 -9.01 17.26 13.19
N LEU A 414 -8.85 17.78 14.39
CA LEU A 414 -9.92 18.29 15.26
C LEU A 414 -10.57 19.60 14.76
N GLY A 415 -10.60 19.90 13.54
CA GLY A 415 -11.34 20.97 12.86
C GLY A 415 -11.99 20.48 11.58
N GLN A 416 -11.80 19.20 11.24
CA GLN A 416 -12.34 18.56 10.06
C GLN A 416 -13.46 17.59 10.46
N LYS A 417 -14.31 17.23 9.50
CA LYS A 417 -15.34 16.21 9.73
C LYS A 417 -14.67 14.85 9.92
N LEU A 418 -14.78 14.30 11.13
CA LEU A 418 -14.26 12.97 11.44
C LEU A 418 -15.20 11.89 10.90
N PRO A 419 -14.71 10.73 10.46
CA PRO A 419 -15.56 9.61 10.09
C PRO A 419 -16.28 9.07 11.32
N PRO A 420 -17.46 8.46 11.14
CA PRO A 420 -18.18 7.81 12.24
C PRO A 420 -17.31 6.68 12.84
N PRO A 421 -17.28 6.50 14.19
CA PRO A 421 -16.49 5.45 14.83
C PRO A 421 -16.83 4.04 14.33
N THR A 422 -18.04 3.80 13.85
CA THR A 422 -18.47 2.53 13.26
C THR A 422 -17.80 2.23 11.90
N GLU A 423 -17.46 3.24 11.10
CA GLU A 423 -16.65 3.08 9.90
C GLU A 423 -15.21 2.72 10.25
N LEU A 424 -14.63 3.43 11.23
CA LEU A 424 -13.29 3.12 11.77
C LEU A 424 -13.19 1.66 12.22
N SER A 425 -14.19 1.15 12.95
CA SER A 425 -14.22 -0.25 13.39
C SER A 425 -14.24 -1.25 12.24
N ARG A 426 -15.02 -0.97 11.20
CA ARG A 426 -15.17 -1.89 10.05
C ARG A 426 -13.90 -1.95 9.19
N GLU A 427 -13.28 -0.82 8.93
CA GLU A 427 -12.11 -0.72 8.06
C GLU A 427 -10.83 -1.18 8.76
N ALA A 428 -10.71 -0.96 10.07
CA ALA A 428 -9.54 -1.34 10.85
C ALA A 428 -9.49 -2.83 11.24
N ARG A 429 -10.62 -3.56 11.15
CA ARG A 429 -10.65 -4.99 11.52
C ARG A 429 -10.00 -5.88 10.46
N PRO A 430 -9.07 -6.82 10.82
CA PRO A 430 -8.43 -7.74 9.86
C PRO A 430 -9.45 -8.64 9.14
N PRO A 431 -9.37 -8.85 7.79
CA PRO A 431 -10.31 -9.67 7.03
C PRO A 431 -10.22 -11.17 7.32
N GLN A 432 -9.23 -11.62 8.07
CA GLN A 432 -9.00 -13.03 8.38
C GLN A 432 -9.51 -13.46 9.77
N GLN A 433 -10.06 -12.54 10.56
CA GLN A 433 -10.66 -12.88 11.84
C GLN A 433 -12.18 -12.88 11.72
N HIS A 434 -12.78 -14.09 11.75
CA HIS A 434 -14.22 -14.23 11.91
C HIS A 434 -14.67 -13.66 13.25
N LEU A 435 -15.88 -13.11 13.29
CA LEU A 435 -16.48 -12.62 14.51
C LEU A 435 -16.63 -13.78 15.50
N HIS A 436 -16.11 -13.62 16.70
CA HIS A 436 -16.38 -14.55 17.80
C HIS A 436 -17.66 -14.16 18.57
N ARG A 437 -18.03 -12.89 18.50
CA ARG A 437 -19.22 -12.34 19.16
C ARG A 437 -19.74 -11.14 18.39
N ILE A 438 -21.02 -10.85 18.54
CA ILE A 438 -21.70 -9.70 17.95
C ILE A 438 -22.17 -8.81 19.08
N VAL A 439 -21.79 -7.53 19.04
CA VAL A 439 -22.21 -6.55 20.04
C VAL A 439 -23.38 -5.77 19.50
N VAL A 440 -24.45 -5.68 20.30
CA VAL A 440 -25.69 -4.97 19.96
C VAL A 440 -26.03 -3.99 21.07
N LYS A 441 -26.24 -2.73 20.69
CA LYS A 441 -26.71 -1.68 21.61
C LYS A 441 -28.24 -1.57 21.55
N ASP A 442 -28.88 -1.68 22.69
CA ASP A 442 -30.32 -1.50 22.85
C ASP A 442 -30.55 -0.42 23.92
N GLY A 443 -30.70 0.82 23.51
CA GLY A 443 -30.76 1.97 24.38
C GLY A 443 -29.53 2.10 25.30
N ALA A 444 -29.73 1.98 26.60
CA ALA A 444 -28.63 2.00 27.58
C ALA A 444 -28.00 0.61 27.84
N ARG A 445 -28.51 -0.44 27.20
CA ARG A 445 -28.03 -1.81 27.39
C ARG A 445 -27.16 -2.24 26.22
N VAL A 446 -26.09 -2.98 26.53
CA VAL A 446 -25.22 -3.62 25.54
C VAL A 446 -25.40 -5.13 25.67
N HIS A 447 -25.79 -5.77 24.58
CA HIS A 447 -25.91 -7.22 24.50
C HIS A 447 -24.70 -7.78 23.72
N ILE A 448 -24.01 -8.75 24.31
CA ILE A 448 -22.92 -9.49 23.67
C ILE A 448 -23.46 -10.87 23.31
N ILE A 449 -23.56 -11.15 22.03
CA ILE A 449 -24.05 -12.41 21.48
C ILE A 449 -22.86 -13.20 20.99
N PRO A 450 -22.47 -14.31 21.65
CA PRO A 450 -21.49 -15.23 21.08
C PRO A 450 -21.98 -15.72 19.71
N VAL A 451 -21.12 -15.70 18.70
CA VAL A 451 -21.50 -16.14 17.34
C VAL A 451 -21.94 -17.60 17.34
N GLU A 452 -21.37 -18.43 18.22
CA GLU A 452 -21.79 -19.83 18.44
C GLU A 452 -23.26 -19.96 18.89
N ALA A 453 -23.78 -18.95 19.57
CA ALA A 453 -25.16 -18.92 20.06
C ALA A 453 -26.13 -18.30 19.02
N LEU A 454 -25.63 -17.78 17.90
CA LEU A 454 -26.47 -17.26 16.82
C LEU A 454 -27.12 -18.40 16.07
N ASP A 455 -28.45 -18.38 16.00
CA ASP A 455 -29.24 -19.40 15.29
C ASP A 455 -29.40 -18.99 13.81
N TYR A 456 -29.83 -17.76 13.55
CA TYR A 456 -29.93 -17.17 12.22
C TYR A 456 -29.99 -15.64 12.30
N ALA A 457 -29.80 -14.98 11.16
CA ALA A 457 -29.91 -13.54 11.02
C ALA A 457 -30.82 -13.20 9.82
N GLU A 458 -31.70 -12.21 9.99
CA GLU A 458 -32.65 -11.78 8.96
C GLU A 458 -32.55 -10.27 8.71
N ALA A 459 -32.48 -9.88 7.42
CA ALA A 459 -32.49 -8.48 7.03
C ALA A 459 -33.88 -7.85 7.22
N GLN A 460 -33.91 -6.70 7.88
CA GLN A 460 -35.10 -5.87 8.10
C GLN A 460 -34.75 -4.41 7.75
N ASP A 461 -34.99 -4.02 6.51
CA ASP A 461 -34.60 -2.71 5.98
C ASP A 461 -33.11 -2.38 6.24
N ASP A 462 -32.83 -1.34 7.03
CA ASP A 462 -31.48 -0.90 7.40
C ASP A 462 -30.89 -1.67 8.60
N TYR A 463 -31.61 -2.65 9.13
CA TYR A 463 -31.24 -3.43 10.30
C TYR A 463 -31.11 -4.91 9.95
N VAL A 464 -30.37 -5.63 10.77
CA VAL A 464 -30.36 -7.08 10.80
C VAL A 464 -30.90 -7.56 12.13
N ALA A 465 -31.95 -8.38 12.10
CA ALA A 465 -32.46 -9.09 13.27
C ALA A 465 -31.58 -10.33 13.52
N LEU A 466 -30.93 -10.38 14.67
CA LEU A 466 -30.08 -11.47 15.12
C LEU A 466 -30.89 -12.36 16.06
N HIS A 467 -31.10 -13.61 15.70
CA HIS A 467 -31.88 -14.56 16.49
C HIS A 467 -30.92 -15.51 17.21
N SER A 468 -30.99 -15.49 18.54
CA SER A 468 -30.14 -16.28 19.43
C SER A 468 -30.89 -16.70 20.67
N GLN A 469 -30.92 -18.00 21.00
CA GLN A 469 -31.54 -18.53 22.21
C GLN A 469 -33.01 -18.05 22.45
N ARG A 470 -33.80 -18.05 21.37
CA ARG A 470 -35.19 -17.59 21.35
C ARG A 470 -35.39 -16.08 21.64
N LYS A 471 -34.34 -15.29 21.55
CA LYS A 471 -34.40 -13.81 21.63
C LYS A 471 -34.01 -13.23 20.29
N SER A 472 -34.54 -12.06 19.98
CA SER A 472 -34.19 -11.30 18.79
C SER A 472 -33.57 -9.97 19.18
N TYR A 473 -32.50 -9.58 18.48
CA TYR A 473 -31.75 -8.35 18.68
C TYR A 473 -31.62 -7.62 17.35
N LEU A 474 -31.85 -6.32 17.31
CA LEU A 474 -31.72 -5.51 16.12
C LEU A 474 -30.36 -4.80 16.10
N LYS A 475 -29.60 -5.00 15.04
CA LYS A 475 -28.34 -4.29 14.82
C LYS A 475 -28.40 -3.51 13.50
N GLN A 476 -28.03 -2.24 13.52
CA GLN A 476 -27.96 -1.40 12.34
C GLN A 476 -26.73 -1.78 11.51
N GLN A 477 -26.93 -2.60 10.50
CA GLN A 477 -25.93 -3.02 9.51
C GLN A 477 -26.60 -3.73 8.36
N THR A 478 -25.89 -3.90 7.23
CA THR A 478 -26.38 -4.71 6.11
C THR A 478 -26.11 -6.19 6.36
N ILE A 479 -26.97 -7.07 5.80
CA ILE A 479 -26.78 -8.52 5.92
C ILE A 479 -25.50 -8.98 5.22
N SER A 480 -25.06 -8.31 4.14
CA SER A 480 -23.80 -8.59 3.45
C SER A 480 -22.58 -8.23 4.30
N SER A 481 -22.66 -7.16 5.12
CA SER A 481 -21.60 -6.79 6.07
C SER A 481 -21.50 -7.82 7.20
N LEU A 482 -22.64 -8.35 7.68
CA LEU A 482 -22.64 -9.43 8.65
C LEU A 482 -22.05 -10.73 8.07
N GLU A 483 -22.47 -11.11 6.85
CA GLU A 483 -21.97 -12.28 6.13
C GLU A 483 -20.45 -12.29 6.02
N ALA A 484 -19.84 -11.14 5.66
CA ALA A 484 -18.39 -11.00 5.52
C ALA A 484 -17.61 -11.21 6.84
N GLY A 485 -18.24 -10.99 7.98
CA GLY A 485 -17.63 -11.19 9.31
C GLY A 485 -17.85 -12.58 9.90
N LEU A 486 -18.78 -13.38 9.37
CA LEU A 486 -19.08 -14.71 9.88
C LEU A 486 -18.21 -15.79 9.21
N ASP A 487 -17.96 -16.88 9.93
CA ASP A 487 -17.27 -18.05 9.41
C ASP A 487 -18.10 -18.73 8.31
N PRO A 488 -17.64 -18.80 7.05
CA PRO A 488 -18.38 -19.39 5.95
C PRO A 488 -18.53 -20.91 6.06
N GLU A 489 -17.73 -21.60 6.92
CA GLU A 489 -17.89 -23.02 7.20
C GLU A 489 -19.05 -23.30 8.18
N ARG A 490 -19.45 -22.28 8.95
CA ARG A 490 -20.52 -22.40 9.96
C ARG A 490 -21.80 -21.65 9.59
N PHE A 491 -21.68 -20.57 8.81
CA PHE A 491 -22.81 -19.71 8.46
C PHE A 491 -22.97 -19.59 6.95
N VAL A 492 -24.17 -19.78 6.47
CA VAL A 492 -24.48 -19.71 5.05
C VAL A 492 -25.66 -18.81 4.76
N ARG A 493 -25.54 -17.96 3.75
CA ARG A 493 -26.65 -17.14 3.28
C ARG A 493 -27.56 -17.97 2.38
N ILE A 494 -28.70 -18.38 2.92
CA ILE A 494 -29.69 -19.24 2.24
C ILE A 494 -30.72 -18.48 1.42
N HIS A 495 -30.94 -17.20 1.76
CA HIS A 495 -31.82 -16.29 1.05
C HIS A 495 -31.20 -14.90 0.96
N ARG A 496 -31.69 -14.04 0.05
CA ARG A 496 -31.19 -12.65 -0.04
C ARG A 496 -31.26 -11.88 1.28
N SER A 497 -32.19 -12.26 2.17
CA SER A 497 -32.41 -11.66 3.46
C SER A 497 -32.04 -12.54 4.66
N VAL A 498 -31.55 -13.79 4.45
CA VAL A 498 -31.37 -14.73 5.58
C VAL A 498 -29.99 -15.41 5.51
N ILE A 499 -29.28 -15.35 6.65
CA ILE A 499 -28.07 -16.13 6.96
C ILE A 499 -28.44 -17.10 8.08
N VAL A 500 -28.02 -18.36 7.99
CA VAL A 500 -28.33 -19.39 8.98
C VAL A 500 -27.05 -20.09 9.47
N ASN A 501 -27.04 -20.47 10.73
CA ASN A 501 -26.03 -21.36 11.29
C ASN A 501 -26.31 -22.80 10.84
N LEU A 502 -25.35 -23.43 10.17
CA LEU A 502 -25.48 -24.80 9.65
C LEU A 502 -25.77 -25.82 10.74
N GLU A 503 -25.22 -25.66 11.96
CA GLU A 503 -25.42 -26.54 13.10
C GLU A 503 -26.86 -26.52 13.65
N ARG A 504 -27.63 -25.48 13.30
CA ARG A 504 -29.03 -25.30 13.75
C ARG A 504 -30.05 -25.86 12.79
N ILE A 505 -29.66 -26.24 11.57
CA ILE A 505 -30.56 -26.82 10.57
C ILE A 505 -30.87 -28.28 10.95
N ALA A 506 -32.13 -28.56 11.20
CA ALA A 506 -32.60 -29.94 11.46
C ALA A 506 -32.92 -30.69 10.15
N LYS A 507 -33.57 -30.01 9.18
CA LYS A 507 -33.93 -30.58 7.88
C LYS A 507 -34.23 -29.49 6.85
N ILE A 508 -34.19 -29.86 5.57
CA ILE A 508 -34.58 -29.02 4.45
C ILE A 508 -35.73 -29.72 3.72
N GLU A 509 -36.87 -29.04 3.56
CA GLU A 509 -38.08 -29.60 2.97
C GLU A 509 -38.48 -28.83 1.70
N PRO A 510 -39.03 -29.50 0.68
CA PRO A 510 -39.72 -28.84 -0.43
C PRO A 510 -40.96 -28.10 0.10
N TYR A 511 -41.17 -26.84 -0.34
CA TYR A 511 -42.30 -26.05 0.12
C TYR A 511 -43.31 -25.76 -1.01
N ALA A 512 -42.80 -25.50 -2.23
CA ALA A 512 -43.60 -25.32 -3.44
C ALA A 512 -42.78 -25.76 -4.67
N LYS A 513 -43.38 -25.66 -5.88
CA LYS A 513 -42.82 -26.21 -7.13
C LYS A 513 -41.34 -25.91 -7.38
N ASP A 514 -40.78 -24.82 -6.81
CA ASP A 514 -39.36 -24.42 -6.93
C ASP A 514 -38.79 -23.75 -5.69
N SER A 515 -39.48 -23.85 -4.53
CA SER A 515 -39.03 -23.25 -3.28
C SER A 515 -38.81 -24.30 -2.20
N ARG A 516 -37.88 -24.04 -1.31
CA ARG A 516 -37.53 -24.90 -0.16
C ARG A 516 -37.56 -24.09 1.13
N ILE A 517 -37.73 -24.79 2.24
CA ILE A 517 -37.58 -24.21 3.58
C ILE A 517 -36.52 -25.00 4.35
N ALA A 518 -35.72 -24.29 5.11
CA ALA A 518 -34.87 -24.87 6.14
C ALA A 518 -35.61 -24.83 7.46
N VAL A 519 -35.77 -25.98 8.11
CA VAL A 519 -36.39 -26.10 9.42
C VAL A 519 -35.28 -26.21 10.46
N LEU A 520 -35.26 -25.30 11.42
CA LEU A 520 -34.29 -25.31 12.49
C LEU A 520 -34.68 -26.27 13.61
N SER A 521 -33.74 -26.56 14.51
CA SER A 521 -33.95 -27.47 15.65
C SER A 521 -35.05 -27.00 16.62
N ASP A 522 -35.37 -25.71 16.64
CA ASP A 522 -36.44 -25.12 17.45
C ASP A 522 -37.81 -25.07 16.74
N GLY A 523 -37.86 -25.55 15.49
CA GLY A 523 -39.05 -25.54 14.64
C GLY A 523 -39.22 -24.31 13.75
N THR A 524 -38.33 -23.33 13.83
CA THR A 524 -38.35 -22.13 12.96
C THR A 524 -38.16 -22.52 11.50
N GLN A 525 -38.96 -21.91 10.61
CA GLN A 525 -38.92 -22.18 9.17
C GLN A 525 -38.35 -20.98 8.43
N LEU A 526 -37.28 -21.18 7.67
CA LEU A 526 -36.57 -20.13 6.94
C LEU A 526 -36.66 -20.37 5.42
N PRO A 527 -36.89 -19.35 4.60
CA PRO A 527 -36.96 -19.49 3.15
C PRO A 527 -35.57 -19.78 2.57
N VAL A 528 -35.49 -20.73 1.64
CA VAL A 528 -34.24 -21.09 0.93
C VAL A 528 -34.42 -20.79 -0.54
N SER A 529 -33.59 -19.88 -1.09
CA SER A 529 -33.52 -19.60 -2.51
C SER A 529 -32.80 -20.72 -3.26
N ARG A 530 -32.97 -20.80 -4.59
CA ARG A 530 -32.26 -21.79 -5.43
C ARG A 530 -30.74 -21.69 -5.23
N ALA A 531 -30.15 -20.50 -5.31
CA ALA A 531 -28.72 -20.27 -5.08
C ALA A 531 -28.29 -20.56 -3.65
N GLY A 532 -29.19 -20.34 -2.65
CA GLY A 532 -28.95 -20.70 -1.25
C GLY A 532 -28.91 -22.22 -1.04
N TYR A 533 -29.77 -22.95 -1.74
CA TYR A 533 -29.74 -24.42 -1.69
C TYR A 533 -28.50 -25.01 -2.32
N ASP A 534 -28.03 -24.46 -3.44
CA ASP A 534 -26.80 -24.92 -4.08
C ASP A 534 -25.58 -24.72 -3.16
N ARG A 535 -25.53 -23.59 -2.41
CA ARG A 535 -24.51 -23.34 -1.38
C ARG A 535 -24.59 -24.33 -0.22
N LEU A 536 -25.79 -24.61 0.28
CA LEU A 536 -25.99 -25.61 1.34
C LEU A 536 -25.53 -27.00 0.92
N ARG A 537 -25.86 -27.44 -0.29
CA ARG A 537 -25.41 -28.75 -0.82
C ARG A 537 -23.90 -28.84 -0.91
N ALA A 538 -23.23 -27.79 -1.36
CA ALA A 538 -21.78 -27.76 -1.46
C ALA A 538 -21.11 -27.92 -0.09
N LEU A 539 -21.67 -27.32 0.97
CA LEU A 539 -21.13 -27.39 2.34
C LEU A 539 -21.48 -28.70 3.06
N LEU A 540 -22.67 -29.27 2.82
CA LEU A 540 -23.11 -30.52 3.44
C LEU A 540 -22.53 -31.78 2.78
N GLY A 541 -21.75 -31.65 1.71
CA GLY A 541 -21.03 -32.77 1.09
C GLY A 541 -21.91 -33.74 0.31
N GLU A 542 -23.16 -33.41 -0.01
CA GLU A 542 -24.00 -34.22 -0.89
C GLU A 542 -23.50 -34.11 -2.33
N LYS A 543 -22.67 -35.07 -2.74
CA LYS A 543 -22.34 -35.31 -4.16
C LYS A 543 -23.62 -35.72 -4.89
N SER A 544 -23.82 -35.13 -6.08
CA SER A 544 -24.90 -35.41 -7.04
C SER A 544 -25.02 -36.88 -7.36
#